data_11d2cdc8dbf916e1113e284d3531acfb
#
_entry.id   11d2cdc8dbf916e1113e284d3531acfb
#
_cell.length_a   1.000
_cell.length_b   1.000
_cell.length_c   1.000
_cell.angle_alpha   90.00
_cell.angle_beta   90.00
_cell.angle_gamma   90.00
#
_symmetry.space_group_name_H-M   'P 1'
#
loop_
_entity.id
_entity.type
_entity.pdbx_description
1 polymer ?
#
loop_
_entity_poly.entity_id
_entity_poly.type
_entity_poly.pdbx_seq_one_letter_code
_entity_poly.pdbx_strand_id
1 'polypeptide(L)'
;MDEVLYVPAALALHQRPGVPGMGSTFGTGTELLNSLRLFFSRLAVHRCPKGHEVPPSLAVAAEKELFCPTWGAHFYAPFAEELSFNSQGACPRCEGTGKVQTVHVDALIPDDSLTIDEGTVLF
;
A
#
# COMPACT_ATOMS: atom_id res chain seq x y z
N MET A 1 -54.06 -7.55 -8.89
CA MET A 1 -52.80 -6.93 -9.32
C MET A 1 -53.15 -5.93 -10.37
N ASP A 2 -52.91 -4.68 -10.13
CA ASP A 2 -53.19 -3.64 -11.09
C ASP A 2 -52.15 -3.76 -12.22
N GLU A 3 -52.63 -3.65 -13.46
CA GLU A 3 -51.79 -3.76 -14.66
C GLU A 3 -50.94 -2.49 -14.76
N VAL A 4 -49.61 -2.66 -14.78
CA VAL A 4 -48.67 -1.54 -14.96
C VAL A 4 -48.41 -1.39 -16.47
N LEU A 5 -49.00 -0.34 -17.07
CA LEU A 5 -48.86 -0.05 -18.49
C LEU A 5 -47.66 0.91 -18.71
N TYR A 6 -47.00 0.80 -19.86
CA TYR A 6 -45.89 1.67 -20.29
C TYR A 6 -44.61 1.58 -19.44
N VAL A 7 -44.26 0.38 -18.96
CA VAL A 7 -42.95 0.19 -18.30
C VAL A 7 -41.85 0.23 -19.34
N PRO A 8 -40.91 1.19 -19.26
CA PRO A 8 -39.73 1.15 -20.12
C PRO A 8 -38.86 -0.07 -19.79
N ALA A 9 -38.01 -0.46 -20.73
CA ALA A 9 -37.09 -1.57 -20.51
C ALA A 9 -36.28 -1.34 -19.21
N ALA A 10 -36.55 -2.16 -18.19
CA ALA A 10 -35.88 -2.03 -16.90
C ALA A 10 -34.77 -3.07 -16.81
N LEU A 11 -33.55 -2.60 -16.53
CA LEU A 11 -32.38 -3.45 -16.30
C LEU A 11 -32.07 -3.44 -14.81
N ALA A 12 -32.22 -4.59 -14.17
CA ALA A 12 -31.82 -4.74 -12.76
C ALA A 12 -30.32 -4.99 -12.71
N LEU A 13 -29.56 -3.99 -12.33
CA LEU A 13 -28.14 -4.15 -12.05
C LEU A 13 -27.93 -4.68 -10.62
N HIS A 14 -27.50 -5.94 -10.54
CA HIS A 14 -27.15 -6.54 -9.25
C HIS A 14 -25.74 -6.06 -8.88
N GLN A 15 -25.64 -5.11 -7.97
CA GLN A 15 -24.36 -4.77 -7.36
C GLN A 15 -23.97 -5.87 -6.38
N ARG A 16 -23.10 -6.74 -6.80
CA ARG A 16 -22.42 -7.64 -5.86
C ARG A 16 -21.29 -6.86 -5.21
N PRO A 17 -21.23 -6.78 -3.87
CA PRO A 17 -20.06 -6.22 -3.21
C PRO A 17 -18.83 -6.98 -3.70
N GLY A 18 -17.82 -6.24 -4.13
CA GLY A 18 -16.55 -6.82 -4.57
C GLY A 18 -15.95 -7.65 -3.43
N VAL A 19 -15.58 -8.90 -3.72
CA VAL A 19 -14.84 -9.71 -2.74
C VAL A 19 -13.45 -9.10 -2.65
N PRO A 20 -13.03 -8.61 -1.46
CA PRO A 20 -11.71 -8.03 -1.30
C PRO A 20 -10.62 -9.08 -1.63
N GLY A 21 -9.62 -8.68 -2.41
CA GLY A 21 -8.46 -9.53 -2.68
C GLY A 21 -7.65 -9.84 -1.41
N MET A 22 -6.71 -10.82 -1.49
CA MET A 22 -5.88 -11.24 -0.36
C MET A 22 -5.04 -10.11 0.27
N GLY A 23 -4.75 -9.03 -0.47
CA GLY A 23 -4.05 -7.85 0.03
C GLY A 23 -4.96 -6.76 0.55
N SER A 24 -6.29 -6.96 0.56
CA SER A 24 -7.24 -5.97 1.03
C SER A 24 -7.51 -6.15 2.52
N THR A 25 -7.42 -5.04 3.25
CA THR A 25 -7.81 -4.95 4.66
C THR A 25 -9.21 -4.32 4.77
N PHE A 26 -9.81 -4.40 5.96
CA PHE A 26 -11.06 -3.68 6.24
C PHE A 26 -10.94 -2.17 5.93
N GLY A 27 -9.81 -1.58 6.29
CA GLY A 27 -9.55 -0.16 6.04
C GLY A 27 -9.49 0.20 4.55
N THR A 28 -8.96 -0.69 3.69
CA THR A 28 -8.94 -0.47 2.24
C THR A 28 -10.30 -0.72 1.60
N GLY A 29 -11.02 -1.74 2.05
CA GLY A 29 -12.34 -2.08 1.53
C GLY A 29 -13.44 -1.07 1.90
N THR A 30 -13.27 -0.34 3.00
CA THR A 30 -14.20 0.72 3.45
C THR A 30 -13.74 2.13 3.12
N GLU A 31 -12.56 2.28 2.49
CA GLU A 31 -11.88 3.56 2.24
C GLU A 31 -11.49 4.37 3.50
N LEU A 32 -11.75 3.83 4.69
CA LEU A 32 -11.36 4.47 5.95
C LEU A 32 -9.85 4.70 6.05
N LEU A 33 -9.07 3.79 5.47
CA LEU A 33 -7.62 3.93 5.45
C LEU A 33 -7.16 5.16 4.69
N ASN A 34 -7.86 5.57 3.63
CA ASN A 34 -7.54 6.78 2.87
C ASN A 34 -7.69 8.03 3.73
N SER A 35 -8.82 8.14 4.46
CA SER A 35 -9.06 9.23 5.39
C SER A 35 -8.06 9.24 6.54
N LEU A 36 -7.73 8.07 7.08
CA LEU A 36 -6.77 7.92 8.17
C LEU A 36 -5.37 8.35 7.74
N ARG A 37 -4.90 7.90 6.57
CA ARG A 37 -3.60 8.28 6.00
C ARG A 37 -3.50 9.80 5.78
N LEU A 38 -4.56 10.39 5.23
CA LEU A 38 -4.62 11.83 5.04
C LEU A 38 -4.55 12.56 6.39
N PHE A 39 -5.26 12.07 7.40
CA PHE A 39 -5.24 12.64 8.75
C PHE A 39 -3.84 12.57 9.36
N PHE A 40 -3.19 11.43 9.32
CA PHE A 40 -1.84 11.27 9.83
C PHE A 40 -0.81 12.10 9.05
N SER A 41 -0.92 12.14 7.73
CA SER A 41 -0.03 12.97 6.90
C SER A 41 -0.13 14.46 7.25
N ARG A 42 -1.28 14.95 7.67
CA ARG A 42 -1.53 16.39 7.88
C ARG A 42 -1.43 16.85 9.33
N LEU A 43 -1.81 16.00 10.27
CA LEU A 43 -2.03 16.40 11.67
C LEU A 43 -1.16 15.63 12.68
N ALA A 44 -0.42 14.61 12.25
CA ALA A 44 0.46 13.88 13.15
C ALA A 44 1.71 14.67 13.52
N VAL A 45 2.37 14.24 14.59
CA VAL A 45 3.74 14.65 14.90
C VAL A 45 4.66 13.92 13.93
N HIS A 46 5.39 14.67 13.13
CA HIS A 46 6.32 14.12 12.14
C HIS A 46 7.69 13.83 12.77
N ARG A 47 8.42 12.91 12.15
CA ARG A 47 9.81 12.65 12.51
C ARG A 47 10.72 13.02 11.35
N CYS A 48 11.73 13.83 11.64
CA CYS A 48 12.75 14.13 10.65
C CYS A 48 13.58 12.86 10.32
N PRO A 49 14.37 12.83 9.25
CA PRO A 49 15.22 11.67 8.90
C PRO A 49 16.17 11.20 9.99
N LYS A 50 16.50 12.06 10.96
CA LYS A 50 17.29 11.72 12.16
C LYS A 50 16.45 11.28 13.36
N GLY A 51 15.11 11.17 13.20
CA GLY A 51 14.20 10.69 14.23
C GLY A 51 13.71 11.71 15.24
N HIS A 52 14.08 12.99 15.14
CA HIS A 52 13.57 14.02 16.04
C HIS A 52 12.10 14.34 15.72
N GLU A 53 11.32 14.57 16.76
CA GLU A 53 9.92 14.92 16.63
C GLU A 53 9.76 16.39 16.20
N VAL A 54 8.88 16.61 15.24
CA VAL A 54 8.52 17.93 14.73
C VAL A 54 7.01 18.07 14.86
N PRO A 55 6.50 19.10 15.55
CA PRO A 55 5.06 19.27 15.79
C PRO A 55 4.30 19.43 14.48
N PRO A 56 2.99 19.11 14.49
CA PRO A 56 2.11 19.31 13.34
C PRO A 56 2.17 20.75 12.83
N SER A 57 2.16 20.92 11.52
CA SER A 57 2.19 22.22 10.88
C SER A 57 1.26 22.28 9.68
N LEU A 58 0.58 23.39 9.50
CA LEU A 58 -0.22 23.65 8.30
C LEU A 58 0.64 23.76 7.02
N ALA A 59 1.96 23.88 7.17
CA ALA A 59 2.89 23.82 6.05
C ALA A 59 2.77 22.50 5.27
N VAL A 60 2.51 21.38 5.95
CA VAL A 60 2.30 20.07 5.33
C VAL A 60 1.08 20.07 4.40
N ALA A 61 0.01 20.74 4.79
CA ALA A 61 -1.18 20.88 3.95
C ALA A 61 -0.93 21.71 2.68
N ALA A 62 0.03 22.61 2.75
CA ALA A 62 0.47 23.46 1.65
C ALA A 62 1.68 22.85 0.88
N GLU A 63 2.02 21.58 1.15
CA GLU A 63 3.15 20.86 0.53
C GLU A 63 4.50 21.58 0.66
N LYS A 64 4.68 22.28 1.79
CA LYS A 64 5.91 22.99 2.11
C LYS A 64 6.81 22.15 3.01
N GLU A 65 8.09 22.47 2.96
CA GLU A 65 9.09 21.86 3.84
C GLU A 65 8.81 22.16 5.31
N LEU A 66 9.08 21.17 6.14
CA LEU A 66 9.15 21.30 7.59
C LEU A 66 10.61 21.60 8.00
N PHE A 67 10.77 22.36 9.07
CA PHE A 67 12.07 22.63 9.68
C PHE A 67 12.21 21.83 10.97
N CYS A 68 13.30 21.09 11.11
CA CYS A 68 13.64 20.41 12.34
C CYS A 68 14.56 21.31 13.19
N PRO A 69 14.10 21.83 14.35
CA PRO A 69 14.91 22.74 15.15
C PRO A 69 16.13 22.06 15.79
N THR A 70 16.06 20.76 16.05
CA THR A 70 17.14 19.99 16.67
C THR A 70 18.24 19.64 15.67
N TRP A 71 17.87 19.36 14.43
CA TRP A 71 18.84 19.02 13.37
C TRP A 71 19.28 20.22 12.55
N GLY A 72 18.46 21.27 12.50
CA GLY A 72 18.72 22.47 11.69
C GLY A 72 18.52 22.27 10.19
N ALA A 73 17.80 21.25 9.77
CA ALA A 73 17.57 20.94 8.37
C ALA A 73 16.09 20.92 8.00
N HIS A 74 15.82 21.17 6.73
CA HIS A 74 14.51 21.08 6.13
C HIS A 74 14.26 19.65 5.60
N PHE A 75 13.02 19.21 5.64
CA PHE A 75 12.57 17.93 5.11
C PHE A 75 11.09 17.99 4.74
N TYR A 76 10.64 17.11 3.88
CA TYR A 76 9.22 16.96 3.57
C TYR A 76 8.57 15.94 4.51
N ALA A 77 7.36 16.25 4.96
CA ALA A 77 6.54 15.27 5.66
C ALA A 77 6.04 14.22 4.67
N PRO A 78 5.80 12.97 5.11
CA PRO A 78 5.30 11.94 4.24
C PRO A 78 3.91 12.30 3.71
N PHE A 79 3.70 12.11 2.42
CA PHE A 79 2.40 12.22 1.80
C PHE A 79 1.49 11.04 2.20
N ALA A 80 0.18 11.22 2.05
CA ALA A 80 -0.79 10.17 2.38
C ALA A 80 -0.52 8.84 1.63
N GLU A 81 0.01 8.90 0.42
CA GLU A 81 0.39 7.73 -0.38
C GLU A 81 1.59 6.99 0.21
N GLU A 82 2.54 7.69 0.80
CA GLU A 82 3.71 7.11 1.45
C GLU A 82 3.37 6.40 2.77
N LEU A 83 2.20 6.70 3.35
CA LEU A 83 1.68 6.01 4.53
C LEU A 83 0.89 4.73 4.18
N SER A 84 0.95 4.30 2.93
CA SER A 84 0.27 3.11 2.45
C SER A 84 1.21 1.91 2.44
N PHE A 85 0.79 0.83 3.10
CA PHE A 85 1.55 -0.43 3.13
C PHE A 85 1.60 -1.14 1.76
N ASN A 86 0.71 -0.82 0.85
CA ASN A 86 0.54 -1.45 -0.47
C ASN A 86 0.71 -0.49 -1.65
N SER A 87 1.34 0.65 -1.42
CA SER A 87 1.63 1.68 -2.42
C SER A 87 3.07 2.20 -2.21
N GLN A 88 3.29 3.50 -2.24
CA GLN A 88 4.63 4.10 -2.10
C GLN A 88 5.30 3.79 -0.75
N GLY A 89 4.52 3.58 0.33
CA GLY A 89 5.03 3.14 1.63
C GLY A 89 5.22 1.64 1.78
N ALA A 90 5.07 0.88 0.70
CA ALA A 90 5.25 -0.58 0.74
C ALA A 90 6.68 -0.95 1.12
N CYS A 91 6.82 -2.00 1.92
CA CYS A 91 8.13 -2.56 2.22
C CYS A 91 8.82 -3.04 0.94
N PRO A 92 10.03 -2.58 0.60
CA PRO A 92 10.71 -2.94 -0.64
C PRO A 92 11.05 -4.44 -0.75
N ARG A 93 11.01 -5.18 0.37
CA ARG A 93 11.30 -6.60 0.41
C ARG A 93 10.08 -7.49 0.19
N CYS A 94 8.91 -7.10 0.66
CA CYS A 94 7.69 -7.90 0.58
C CYS A 94 6.54 -7.21 -0.16
N GLU A 95 6.76 -5.97 -0.65
CA GLU A 95 5.78 -5.19 -1.40
C GLU A 95 4.41 -5.09 -0.69
N GLY A 96 4.44 -4.99 0.64
CA GLY A 96 3.23 -4.90 1.47
C GLY A 96 2.51 -6.22 1.76
N THR A 97 2.97 -7.33 1.21
CA THR A 97 2.32 -8.65 1.39
C THR A 97 2.63 -9.31 2.73
N GLY A 98 3.68 -8.88 3.42
CA GLY A 98 4.21 -9.51 4.64
C GLY A 98 4.90 -10.86 4.39
N LYS A 99 4.97 -11.31 3.13
CA LYS A 99 5.62 -12.56 2.74
C LYS A 99 6.71 -12.25 1.71
N VAL A 100 7.85 -12.90 1.87
CA VAL A 100 8.95 -12.81 0.91
C VAL A 100 9.05 -14.15 0.19
N GLN A 101 9.01 -14.10 -1.12
CA GLN A 101 9.31 -15.27 -1.95
C GLN A 101 10.82 -15.31 -2.16
N THR A 102 11.43 -16.41 -1.78
CA THR A 102 12.86 -16.68 -2.00
C THR A 102 12.99 -17.93 -2.85
N VAL A 103 13.93 -17.90 -3.77
CA VAL A 103 14.28 -19.08 -4.55
C VAL A 103 15.07 -20.04 -3.65
N HIS A 104 14.60 -21.27 -3.56
CA HIS A 104 15.31 -22.34 -2.86
C HIS A 104 16.32 -22.96 -3.85
N VAL A 105 17.54 -22.45 -3.85
CA VAL A 105 18.55 -22.81 -4.84
C VAL A 105 18.87 -24.30 -4.80
N ASP A 106 19.00 -24.88 -3.60
CA ASP A 106 19.30 -26.31 -3.42
C ASP A 106 18.18 -27.24 -3.94
N ALA A 107 16.94 -26.73 -4.00
CA ALA A 107 15.82 -27.47 -4.57
C ALA A 107 15.75 -27.31 -6.10
N LEU A 108 16.25 -26.19 -6.61
CA LEU A 108 16.29 -25.89 -8.03
C LEU A 108 17.49 -26.57 -8.72
N ILE A 109 18.63 -26.64 -8.02
CA ILE A 109 19.89 -27.23 -8.48
C ILE A 109 20.32 -28.25 -7.43
N PRO A 110 19.75 -29.48 -7.46
CA PRO A 110 20.08 -30.52 -6.49
C PRO A 110 21.50 -31.10 -6.68
N ASP A 111 22.06 -30.99 -7.88
CA ASP A 111 23.39 -31.44 -8.20
C ASP A 111 24.11 -30.41 -9.10
N ASP A 112 25.06 -29.70 -8.52
CA ASP A 112 25.84 -28.66 -9.19
C ASP A 112 27.00 -29.22 -10.04
N SER A 113 27.24 -30.52 -9.97
CA SER A 113 28.26 -31.22 -10.81
C SER A 113 27.74 -31.50 -12.21
N LEU A 114 26.42 -31.44 -12.44
CA LEU A 114 25.83 -31.70 -13.75
C LEU A 114 25.75 -30.42 -14.60
N THR A 115 25.83 -30.58 -15.89
CA THR A 115 25.56 -29.47 -16.82
C THR A 115 24.05 -29.24 -17.01
N ILE A 116 23.68 -28.07 -17.57
CA ILE A 116 22.26 -27.73 -17.83
C ILE A 116 21.61 -28.76 -18.77
N ASP A 117 22.38 -29.26 -19.79
CA ASP A 117 21.90 -30.26 -20.74
C ASP A 117 21.68 -31.64 -20.08
N GLU A 118 22.39 -31.90 -18.99
CA GLU A 118 22.27 -33.15 -18.22
C GLU A 118 21.14 -33.07 -17.16
N GLY A 119 20.44 -31.92 -17.09
CA GLY A 119 19.26 -31.76 -16.25
C GLY A 119 19.58 -31.35 -14.83
N THR A 120 20.61 -30.52 -14.61
CA THR A 120 20.93 -29.97 -13.28
C THR A 120 19.84 -29.08 -12.70
N VAL A 121 18.97 -28.49 -13.56
CA VAL A 121 17.89 -27.59 -13.13
C VAL A 121 16.55 -28.32 -13.21
N LEU A 122 15.84 -28.35 -12.08
CA LEU A 122 14.48 -28.90 -11.99
C LEU A 122 13.47 -27.76 -12.15
N PHE A 123 12.52 -27.91 -13.08
CA PHE A 123 11.39 -27.02 -13.33
C PHE A 123 10.08 -27.64 -12.84
#